data_88ec840f88b1c4aa722c0fc507e94fa1
#
_entry.id   88ec840f88b1c4aa722c0fc507e94fa1
#
_cell.length_a   1.000
_cell.length_b   1.000
_cell.length_c   1.000
_cell.angle_alpha   90.00
_cell.angle_beta   90.00
_cell.angle_gamma   90.00
#
_symmetry.space_group_name_H-M   'P 1'
#
loop_
_entity.id
_entity.type
_entity.pdbx_description
1 polymer ?
#
loop_
_entity_poly.entity_id
_entity_poly.type
_entity_poly.pdbx_seq_one_letter_code
_entity_poly.pdbx_strand_id
1 'polypeptide(L)'
;MRLLKGALDRAHDQASRQHLLRQAEAKTLDAAAMWSPTAVLGYRIWTIAGNRFCGHWQIWHSPTKLAACAAEGPLPHTDGRCAEVAFGCGVYAAKAPRPLLAGKDIRLHSSFAVGLVGLEGTVVEHERGYRAERASVLALAIYERGALWMTDDPAQLAELFGSPRTAADLAIEPVPQPRNVDTTRQAISDYLDYHAGRKQTWTSANNNG
;
A
#
# COMPACT_ATOMS: atom_id res chain seq x y z
N MET A 1 -33.14 0.72 17.95
CA MET A 1 -31.79 1.31 17.97
C MET A 1 -30.80 0.73 16.94
N ARG A 2 -30.73 -0.57 16.66
CA ARG A 2 -29.81 -1.16 15.67
C ARG A 2 -30.01 -0.68 14.22
N LEU A 3 -31.24 -0.44 13.78
CA LEU A 3 -31.56 0.02 12.42
C LEU A 3 -31.09 1.45 12.13
N LEU A 4 -31.20 2.34 13.12
CA LEU A 4 -30.74 3.73 13.01
C LEU A 4 -29.21 3.84 12.91
N LYS A 5 -28.47 3.00 13.66
CA LYS A 5 -27.01 2.96 13.58
C LYS A 5 -26.52 2.52 12.21
N GLY A 6 -27.11 1.48 11.63
CA GLY A 6 -26.75 1.02 10.28
C GLY A 6 -27.14 1.99 9.14
N ALA A 7 -28.11 2.88 9.37
CA ALA A 7 -28.44 3.95 8.42
C ALA A 7 -27.44 5.11 8.51
N LEU A 8 -27.04 5.48 9.73
CA LEU A 8 -26.01 6.51 9.98
C LEU A 8 -24.65 6.09 9.45
N ASP A 9 -24.24 4.84 9.66
CA ASP A 9 -22.98 4.30 9.15
C ASP A 9 -22.94 4.32 7.61
N ARG A 10 -24.05 3.96 6.96
CA ARG A 10 -24.18 4.04 5.48
C ARG A 10 -24.16 5.47 4.95
N ALA A 11 -24.82 6.41 5.63
CA ALA A 11 -24.81 7.81 5.24
C ALA A 11 -23.44 8.45 5.39
N HIS A 12 -22.70 8.08 6.46
CA HIS A 12 -21.34 8.54 6.67
C HIS A 12 -20.38 7.97 5.59
N ASP A 13 -20.52 6.69 5.25
CA ASP A 13 -19.76 6.04 4.18
C ASP A 13 -20.02 6.69 2.81
N GLN A 14 -21.28 7.03 2.54
CA GLN A 14 -21.67 7.66 1.29
C GLN A 14 -21.17 9.11 1.18
N ALA A 15 -21.21 9.88 2.26
CA ALA A 15 -20.65 11.23 2.32
C ALA A 15 -19.13 11.23 2.16
N SER A 16 -18.45 10.30 2.81
CA SER A 16 -17.02 10.10 2.67
C SER A 16 -16.63 9.71 1.25
N ARG A 17 -17.39 8.83 0.60
CA ARG A 17 -17.20 8.45 -0.81
C ARG A 17 -17.37 9.64 -1.74
N GLN A 18 -18.42 10.46 -1.57
CA GLN A 18 -18.63 11.65 -2.40
C GLN A 18 -17.53 12.69 -2.22
N HIS A 19 -17.05 12.91 -1.00
CA HIS A 19 -15.93 13.81 -0.75
C HIS A 19 -14.65 13.34 -1.44
N LEU A 20 -14.35 12.05 -1.37
CA LEU A 20 -13.20 11.44 -2.03
C LEU A 20 -13.32 11.47 -3.56
N LEU A 21 -14.51 11.28 -4.12
CA LEU A 21 -14.78 11.41 -5.55
C LEU A 21 -14.47 12.83 -6.05
N ARG A 22 -14.97 13.87 -5.37
CA ARG A 22 -14.69 15.27 -5.71
C ARG A 22 -13.20 15.62 -5.62
N GLN A 23 -12.48 15.07 -4.64
CA GLN A 23 -11.03 15.25 -4.55
C GLN A 23 -10.28 14.50 -5.66
N ALA A 24 -10.78 13.35 -6.11
CA ALA A 24 -10.21 12.60 -7.22
C ALA A 24 -10.42 13.32 -8.56
N GLU A 25 -11.63 13.85 -8.82
CA GLU A 25 -11.94 14.64 -10.00
C GLU A 25 -11.05 15.89 -10.14
N ALA A 26 -10.82 16.61 -9.05
CA ALA A 26 -9.95 17.79 -9.03
C ALA A 26 -8.48 17.47 -9.32
N LYS A 27 -8.05 16.23 -9.11
CA LYS A 27 -6.64 15.80 -9.22
C LYS A 27 -6.31 15.02 -10.49
N THR A 28 -7.32 14.56 -11.25
CA THR A 28 -7.10 13.81 -12.50
C THR A 28 -6.60 14.69 -13.64
N LEU A 29 -6.73 16.00 -13.55
CA LEU A 29 -6.35 16.94 -14.59
C LEU A 29 -4.82 17.15 -14.73
N ASP A 30 -4.02 16.80 -13.72
CA ASP A 30 -2.56 17.01 -13.70
C ASP A 30 -1.72 15.70 -13.68
N ALA A 31 -2.35 14.54 -13.89
CA ALA A 31 -1.65 13.27 -13.81
C ALA A 31 -0.96 12.91 -15.13
N ALA A 32 0.36 12.96 -15.15
CA ALA A 32 1.15 12.42 -16.27
C ALA A 32 1.20 10.88 -16.19
N ALA A 33 0.72 10.21 -17.25
CA ALA A 33 0.94 8.77 -17.41
C ALA A 33 2.35 8.55 -17.96
N MET A 34 3.14 7.76 -17.25
CA MET A 34 4.48 7.36 -17.69
C MET A 34 4.50 5.84 -17.84
N TRP A 35 5.04 5.37 -18.97
CA TRP A 35 5.46 3.98 -19.06
C TRP A 35 6.89 3.88 -18.54
N SER A 36 7.12 3.06 -17.53
CA SER A 36 8.45 2.87 -16.95
C SER A 36 8.93 1.43 -17.18
N PRO A 37 10.04 1.22 -17.90
CA PRO A 37 10.66 -0.09 -18.03
C PRO A 37 11.31 -0.56 -16.72
N THR A 38 11.58 0.35 -15.82
CA THR A 38 12.09 0.06 -14.47
C THR A 38 11.00 0.34 -13.44
N ALA A 39 10.92 -0.49 -12.40
CA ALA A 39 9.94 -0.33 -11.35
C ALA A 39 10.06 1.04 -10.65
N VAL A 40 8.99 1.81 -10.64
CA VAL A 40 8.87 3.01 -9.81
C VAL A 40 8.64 2.57 -8.37
N LEU A 41 9.47 3.05 -7.45
CA LEU A 41 9.34 2.69 -6.05
C LEU A 41 8.30 3.56 -5.34
N GLY A 42 7.48 2.92 -4.53
CA GLY A 42 6.47 3.59 -3.71
C GLY A 42 6.20 2.83 -2.41
N TYR A 43 5.37 3.39 -1.56
CA TYR A 43 5.04 2.82 -0.26
C TYR A 43 3.54 2.56 -0.16
N ARG A 44 3.18 1.41 0.41
CA ARG A 44 1.79 1.02 0.57
C ARG A 44 1.51 0.53 1.97
N ILE A 45 0.28 0.75 2.44
CA ILE A 45 -0.20 0.29 3.73
C ILE A 45 -1.34 -0.71 3.55
N TRP A 46 -1.39 -1.70 4.42
CA TRP A 46 -2.46 -2.69 4.55
C TRP A 46 -2.95 -2.73 5.99
N THR A 47 -4.24 -2.95 6.16
CA THR A 47 -4.80 -3.41 7.43
C THR A 47 -4.70 -4.93 7.47
N ILE A 48 -4.37 -5.50 8.61
CA ILE A 48 -4.37 -6.96 8.80
C ILE A 48 -5.69 -7.34 9.47
N ALA A 49 -6.47 -8.19 8.81
CA ALA A 49 -7.72 -8.71 9.31
C ALA A 49 -7.80 -10.21 9.06
N GLY A 50 -7.94 -11.02 10.13
CA GLY A 50 -7.93 -12.47 10.03
C GLY A 50 -6.65 -13.01 9.38
N ASN A 51 -5.49 -12.45 9.74
CA ASN A 51 -4.17 -12.76 9.17
C ASN A 51 -4.07 -12.56 7.64
N ARG A 52 -4.87 -11.63 7.09
CA ARG A 52 -4.86 -11.28 5.67
C ARG A 52 -4.55 -9.80 5.48
N PHE A 53 -3.77 -9.50 4.45
CA PHE A 53 -3.43 -8.13 4.08
C PHE A 53 -4.56 -7.51 3.27
N CYS A 54 -5.31 -6.63 3.91
CA CYS A 54 -6.44 -5.93 3.31
C CYS A 54 -5.98 -4.55 2.85
N GLY A 55 -5.95 -4.33 1.55
CA GLY A 55 -5.86 -3.00 0.96
C GLY A 55 -7.21 -2.28 1.09
N HIS A 56 -7.32 -1.08 0.53
CA HIS A 56 -8.52 -0.24 0.71
C HIS A 56 -9.83 -0.92 0.25
N TRP A 57 -9.76 -1.76 -0.81
CA TRP A 57 -10.93 -2.46 -1.37
C TRP A 57 -10.70 -3.93 -1.67
N GLN A 58 -9.50 -4.45 -1.47
CA GLN A 58 -9.14 -5.79 -1.91
C GLN A 58 -8.21 -6.48 -0.93
N ILE A 59 -8.45 -7.76 -0.73
CA ILE A 59 -7.50 -8.65 -0.07
C ILE A 59 -6.37 -8.97 -1.06
N TRP A 60 -5.14 -8.95 -0.56
CA TRP A 60 -3.98 -9.39 -1.32
C TRP A 60 -3.68 -10.85 -0.98
N HIS A 61 -3.66 -11.69 -1.99
CA HIS A 61 -3.36 -13.12 -1.88
C HIS A 61 -1.97 -13.49 -2.44
N SER A 62 -1.22 -12.48 -2.85
CA SER A 62 0.11 -12.61 -3.41
C SER A 62 0.87 -11.32 -3.12
N PRO A 63 2.21 -11.35 -2.97
CA PRO A 63 3.01 -10.13 -2.90
C PRO A 63 2.93 -9.30 -4.20
N THR A 64 2.51 -9.90 -5.30
CA THR A 64 2.26 -9.19 -6.57
C THR A 64 0.77 -9.00 -6.79
N LYS A 65 0.37 -7.79 -7.17
CA LYS A 65 -1.01 -7.41 -7.45
C LYS A 65 -1.13 -6.73 -8.79
N LEU A 66 -2.06 -7.20 -9.61
CA LEU A 66 -2.50 -6.50 -10.80
C LEU A 66 -3.66 -5.56 -10.46
N ALA A 67 -3.71 -4.43 -11.13
CA ALA A 67 -4.86 -3.56 -11.12
C ALA A 67 -6.08 -4.28 -11.71
N ALA A 68 -7.26 -3.96 -11.23
CA ALA A 68 -8.51 -4.48 -11.75
C ALA A 68 -9.50 -3.33 -11.94
N CYS A 69 -10.21 -3.35 -13.06
CA CYS A 69 -11.29 -2.43 -13.36
C CYS A 69 -12.35 -3.16 -14.18
N ALA A 70 -13.62 -2.77 -14.02
CA ALA A 70 -14.71 -3.28 -14.83
C ALA A 70 -14.78 -2.64 -16.23
N ALA A 71 -14.19 -1.46 -16.40
CA ALA A 71 -14.10 -0.80 -17.70
C ALA A 71 -12.97 -1.39 -18.54
N GLU A 72 -13.19 -1.47 -19.84
CA GLU A 72 -12.22 -1.98 -20.81
C GLU A 72 -11.08 -0.98 -21.05
N GLY A 73 -9.89 -1.50 -21.41
CA GLY A 73 -8.73 -0.74 -21.82
C GLY A 73 -7.53 -0.86 -20.90
N PRO A 74 -6.42 -0.19 -21.27
CA PRO A 74 -5.20 -0.21 -20.45
C PRO A 74 -5.41 0.38 -19.06
N LEU A 75 -4.86 -0.26 -18.03
CA LEU A 75 -4.95 0.18 -16.65
C LEU A 75 -3.64 0.85 -16.19
N PRO A 76 -3.68 1.82 -15.29
CA PRO A 76 -4.88 2.53 -14.80
C PRO A 76 -5.43 3.51 -15.84
N HIS A 77 -6.75 3.64 -15.92
CA HIS A 77 -7.38 4.61 -16.82
C HIS A 77 -7.06 6.05 -16.40
N THR A 78 -6.72 6.89 -17.37
CA THR A 78 -6.41 8.31 -17.17
C THR A 78 -7.50 9.23 -17.73
N ASP A 79 -8.48 8.69 -18.44
CA ASP A 79 -9.53 9.40 -19.18
C ASP A 79 -10.82 9.63 -18.39
N GLY A 80 -10.78 9.49 -17.08
CA GLY A 80 -11.94 9.73 -16.22
C GLY A 80 -12.99 8.60 -16.17
N ARG A 81 -12.87 7.54 -16.98
CA ARG A 81 -13.82 6.40 -17.00
C ARG A 81 -14.03 5.73 -15.64
N CYS A 82 -13.07 5.87 -14.73
CA CYS A 82 -13.12 5.30 -13.39
C CYS A 82 -13.40 6.34 -12.31
N ALA A 83 -13.93 7.50 -12.66
CA ALA A 83 -14.32 8.56 -11.72
C ALA A 83 -15.37 8.10 -10.70
N GLU A 84 -16.18 7.08 -11.05
CA GLU A 84 -17.16 6.45 -10.14
C GLU A 84 -16.49 5.62 -9.04
N VAL A 85 -15.23 5.22 -9.21
CA VAL A 85 -14.44 4.54 -8.17
C VAL A 85 -13.62 5.57 -7.45
N ALA A 86 -13.79 5.68 -6.14
CA ALA A 86 -13.25 6.73 -5.24
C ALA A 86 -11.74 7.00 -5.35
N PHE A 87 -11.01 6.51 -6.25
CA PHE A 87 -9.59 6.80 -6.54
C PHE A 87 -9.21 6.40 -7.97
N GLY A 88 -10.20 6.08 -8.82
CA GLY A 88 -9.96 5.45 -10.10
C GLY A 88 -9.47 4.00 -9.95
N CYS A 89 -9.12 3.36 -11.05
CA CYS A 89 -8.52 2.04 -11.03
C CYS A 89 -7.00 2.11 -10.89
N GLY A 90 -6.39 1.02 -10.45
CA GLY A 90 -4.95 0.91 -10.31
C GLY A 90 -4.53 0.42 -8.91
N VAL A 91 -3.27 0.10 -8.79
CA VAL A 91 -2.65 -0.19 -7.50
C VAL A 91 -1.98 1.09 -7.00
N TYR A 92 -2.40 1.55 -5.82
CA TYR A 92 -1.94 2.82 -5.24
C TYR A 92 -0.72 2.63 -4.36
N ALA A 93 0.23 3.58 -4.44
CA ALA A 93 1.35 3.70 -3.52
C ALA A 93 1.65 5.17 -3.23
N ALA A 94 2.14 5.48 -2.05
CA ALA A 94 2.59 6.82 -1.66
C ALA A 94 4.05 7.04 -2.05
N LYS A 95 4.48 8.30 -2.17
CA LYS A 95 5.88 8.68 -2.43
C LYS A 95 6.78 8.57 -1.19
N ALA A 96 6.19 8.52 0.01
CA ALA A 96 6.93 8.42 1.26
C ALA A 96 6.15 7.60 2.30
N PRO A 97 6.83 6.90 3.23
CA PRO A 97 6.17 6.07 4.24
C PRO A 97 5.57 6.90 5.38
N ARG A 98 6.18 8.02 5.77
CA ARG A 98 5.76 8.84 6.91
C ARG A 98 4.30 9.32 6.85
N PRO A 99 3.77 9.84 5.73
CA PRO A 99 2.37 10.22 5.65
C PRO A 99 1.39 9.05 5.84
N LEU A 100 1.76 7.85 5.41
CA LEU A 100 0.96 6.64 5.62
C LEU A 100 0.87 6.26 7.10
N LEU A 101 1.97 6.45 7.82
CA LEU A 101 2.08 6.10 9.24
C LEU A 101 1.46 7.16 10.15
N ALA A 102 1.43 8.43 9.74
CA ALA A 102 0.90 9.54 10.54
C ALA A 102 -0.59 9.37 10.89
N GLY A 103 -1.37 8.78 9.98
CA GLY A 103 -2.80 8.50 10.20
C GLY A 103 -3.09 7.17 10.91
N LYS A 104 -2.07 6.40 11.30
CA LYS A 104 -2.26 5.10 11.96
C LYS A 104 -2.14 5.19 13.46
N ASP A 105 -3.14 4.63 14.09
CA ASP A 105 -3.14 4.42 15.54
C ASP A 105 -2.26 3.21 15.85
N ILE A 106 -1.07 3.47 16.39
CA ILE A 106 -0.12 2.41 16.80
C ILE A 106 -0.38 2.11 18.28
N ARG A 107 -1.35 1.24 18.53
CA ARG A 107 -1.69 0.73 19.87
C ARG A 107 -1.49 -0.78 19.93
N LEU A 108 -1.46 -1.32 21.14
CA LEU A 108 -1.32 -2.76 21.41
C LEU A 108 -2.30 -3.66 20.63
N HIS A 109 -3.45 -3.13 20.22
CA HIS A 109 -4.47 -3.88 19.48
C HIS A 109 -4.50 -3.57 17.98
N SER A 110 -3.61 -2.72 17.50
CA SER A 110 -3.53 -2.39 16.07
C SER A 110 -2.78 -3.47 15.32
N SER A 111 -3.29 -3.82 14.13
CA SER A 111 -2.60 -4.74 13.21
C SER A 111 -2.59 -4.13 11.83
N PHE A 112 -1.40 -3.81 11.34
CA PHE A 112 -1.20 -3.26 10.01
C PHE A 112 0.18 -3.63 9.46
N ALA A 113 0.34 -3.49 8.16
CA ALA A 113 1.64 -3.60 7.51
C ALA A 113 1.89 -2.40 6.61
N VAL A 114 3.16 -2.03 6.48
CA VAL A 114 3.62 -1.03 5.51
C VAL A 114 4.76 -1.65 4.70
N GLY A 115 4.71 -1.52 3.38
CA GLY A 115 5.71 -2.11 2.51
C GLY A 115 6.23 -1.12 1.47
N LEU A 116 7.47 -1.37 1.07
CA LEU A 116 8.04 -0.86 -0.17
C LEU A 116 7.48 -1.70 -1.32
N VAL A 117 6.97 -1.05 -2.35
CA VAL A 117 6.44 -1.71 -3.55
C VAL A 117 7.13 -1.19 -4.80
N GLY A 118 7.44 -2.09 -5.72
CA GLY A 118 7.83 -1.78 -7.09
C GLY A 118 6.56 -1.69 -7.95
N LEU A 119 6.41 -0.58 -8.65
CA LEU A 119 5.27 -0.27 -9.51
C LEU A 119 5.70 -0.41 -10.96
N GLU A 120 4.94 -1.16 -11.75
CA GLU A 120 5.30 -1.53 -13.13
C GLU A 120 4.12 -1.39 -14.08
N GLY A 121 4.43 -1.41 -15.38
CA GLY A 121 3.49 -1.16 -16.46
C GLY A 121 3.17 0.33 -16.58
N THR A 122 1.92 0.66 -16.87
CA THR A 122 1.46 2.05 -16.88
C THR A 122 1.44 2.60 -15.46
N VAL A 123 2.25 3.62 -15.19
CA VAL A 123 2.32 4.30 -13.89
C VAL A 123 1.85 5.74 -14.06
N VAL A 124 0.87 6.13 -13.26
CA VAL A 124 0.34 7.50 -13.19
C VAL A 124 0.87 8.14 -11.92
N GLU A 125 1.62 9.22 -12.07
CA GLU A 125 2.14 9.98 -10.95
C GLU A 125 1.11 11.03 -10.51
N HIS A 126 0.95 11.17 -9.20
CA HIS A 126 0.17 12.18 -8.52
C HIS A 126 1.05 12.94 -7.52
N GLU A 127 0.58 14.05 -7.00
CA GLU A 127 1.29 14.87 -6.02
C GLU A 127 1.86 14.04 -4.84
N ARG A 128 1.06 13.16 -4.27
CA ARG A 128 1.40 12.39 -3.05
C ARG A 128 1.70 10.92 -3.28
N GLY A 129 1.62 10.43 -4.51
CA GLY A 129 1.75 9.00 -4.78
C GLY A 129 1.64 8.64 -6.22
N TYR A 130 1.43 7.36 -6.43
CA TYR A 130 1.36 6.73 -7.74
C TYR A 130 0.13 5.83 -7.84
N ARG A 131 -0.34 5.63 -9.06
CA ARG A 131 -1.27 4.58 -9.48
C ARG A 131 -0.60 3.74 -10.54
N ALA A 132 -0.59 2.43 -10.41
CA ALA A 132 0.09 1.57 -11.36
C ALA A 132 -0.78 0.41 -11.84
N GLU A 133 -0.43 -0.14 -12.99
CA GLU A 133 -1.01 -1.37 -13.53
C GLU A 133 -0.68 -2.56 -12.63
N ARG A 134 0.56 -2.64 -12.14
CA ARG A 134 1.04 -3.72 -11.30
C ARG A 134 1.89 -3.19 -10.16
N ALA A 135 1.82 -3.87 -9.02
CA ALA A 135 2.71 -3.63 -7.89
C ALA A 135 3.21 -4.94 -7.31
N SER A 136 4.49 -4.97 -6.94
CA SER A 136 5.14 -6.09 -6.26
C SER A 136 5.74 -5.62 -4.95
N VAL A 137 5.47 -6.33 -3.86
CA VAL A 137 6.04 -6.02 -2.53
C VAL A 137 7.50 -6.44 -2.51
N LEU A 138 8.38 -5.52 -2.15
CA LEU A 138 9.82 -5.70 -2.13
C LEU A 138 10.39 -5.79 -0.72
N ALA A 139 9.75 -5.14 0.25
CA ALA A 139 10.05 -5.21 1.67
C ALA A 139 8.78 -4.90 2.47
N LEU A 140 8.64 -5.48 3.64
CA LEU A 140 7.44 -5.38 4.46
C LEU A 140 7.80 -5.20 5.93
N ALA A 141 7.18 -4.23 6.59
CA ALA A 141 7.16 -4.06 8.03
C ALA A 141 5.74 -4.36 8.53
N ILE A 142 5.61 -5.28 9.47
CA ILE A 142 4.35 -5.75 10.04
C ILE A 142 4.32 -5.33 11.51
N TYR A 143 3.29 -4.58 11.88
CA TYR A 143 2.99 -4.27 13.27
C TYR A 143 1.72 -4.99 13.70
N GLU A 144 1.85 -5.87 14.68
CA GLU A 144 0.72 -6.65 15.18
C GLU A 144 0.86 -6.88 16.69
N ARG A 145 -0.19 -6.58 17.46
CA ARG A 145 -0.26 -6.84 18.91
C ARG A 145 0.93 -6.30 19.71
N GLY A 146 1.46 -5.16 19.30
CA GLY A 146 2.58 -4.52 19.97
C GLY A 146 3.96 -5.01 19.53
N ALA A 147 4.07 -5.99 18.66
CA ALA A 147 5.33 -6.46 18.08
C ALA A 147 5.53 -5.94 16.66
N LEU A 148 6.78 -5.76 16.26
CA LEU A 148 7.19 -5.32 14.94
C LEU A 148 8.07 -6.40 14.30
N TRP A 149 7.72 -6.79 13.08
CA TRP A 149 8.49 -7.71 12.25
C TRP A 149 8.85 -7.04 10.94
N MET A 150 9.99 -7.40 10.37
CA MET A 150 10.45 -6.84 9.10
C MET A 150 11.03 -7.95 8.24
N THR A 151 10.70 -7.95 6.94
CA THR A 151 11.23 -8.91 5.97
C THR A 151 11.30 -8.32 4.58
N ASP A 152 12.36 -8.66 3.85
CA ASP A 152 12.52 -8.48 2.40
C ASP A 152 12.79 -9.80 1.68
N ASP A 153 12.66 -10.92 2.40
CA ASP A 153 12.79 -12.26 1.85
C ASP A 153 11.57 -12.60 0.96
N PRO A 154 11.78 -12.86 -0.35
CA PRO A 154 10.69 -13.17 -1.27
C PRO A 154 9.89 -14.41 -0.87
N ALA A 155 10.50 -15.42 -0.26
CA ALA A 155 9.80 -16.62 0.18
C ALA A 155 8.88 -16.33 1.36
N GLN A 156 9.35 -15.57 2.36
CA GLN A 156 8.53 -15.13 3.49
C GLN A 156 7.38 -14.22 3.02
N LEU A 157 7.64 -13.30 2.09
CA LEU A 157 6.60 -12.44 1.49
C LEU A 157 5.54 -13.29 0.78
N ALA A 158 5.94 -14.28 -0.02
CA ALA A 158 5.01 -15.16 -0.71
C ALA A 158 4.12 -15.94 0.28
N GLU A 159 4.68 -16.45 1.36
CA GLU A 159 3.94 -17.15 2.41
C GLU A 159 2.98 -16.24 3.19
N LEU A 160 3.44 -15.05 3.59
CA LEU A 160 2.63 -14.07 4.30
C LEU A 160 1.38 -13.63 3.52
N PHE A 161 1.51 -13.42 2.23
CA PHE A 161 0.39 -13.01 1.39
C PHE A 161 -0.47 -14.21 0.93
N GLY A 162 0.15 -15.37 0.68
CA GLY A 162 -0.50 -16.55 0.13
C GLY A 162 -1.32 -17.35 1.13
N SER A 163 -1.02 -17.24 2.43
CA SER A 163 -1.69 -18.02 3.49
C SER A 163 -2.06 -17.14 4.68
N PRO A 164 -3.05 -17.54 5.50
CA PRO A 164 -3.42 -16.79 6.70
C PRO A 164 -2.44 -17.04 7.86
N ARG A 165 -1.14 -16.96 7.60
CA ARG A 165 -0.07 -17.08 8.59
C ARG A 165 0.36 -15.72 9.12
N THR A 166 0.78 -15.69 10.38
CA THR A 166 1.39 -14.49 10.99
C THR A 166 2.91 -14.50 10.75
N ALA A 167 3.56 -13.35 10.99
CA ALA A 167 5.02 -13.28 10.97
C ALA A 167 5.65 -14.23 12.00
N ALA A 168 5.02 -14.41 13.15
CA ALA A 168 5.46 -15.36 14.18
C ALA A 168 5.38 -16.82 13.70
N ASP A 169 4.34 -17.20 12.94
CA ASP A 169 4.19 -18.55 12.39
C ASP A 169 5.29 -18.90 11.36
N LEU A 170 5.88 -17.88 10.74
CA LEU A 170 6.96 -18.02 9.77
C LEU A 170 8.36 -17.90 10.40
N ALA A 171 8.44 -17.87 11.73
CA ALA A 171 9.68 -17.68 12.48
C ALA A 171 10.48 -16.43 12.04
N ILE A 172 9.79 -15.40 11.57
CA ILE A 172 10.38 -14.07 11.33
C ILE A 172 10.72 -13.51 12.71
N GLU A 173 11.99 -13.14 12.92
CA GLU A 173 12.39 -12.58 14.20
C GLU A 173 11.77 -11.22 14.45
N PRO A 174 11.15 -10.99 15.61
CA PRO A 174 10.63 -9.68 15.96
C PRO A 174 11.78 -8.69 16.14
N VAL A 175 11.60 -7.50 15.60
CA VAL A 175 12.54 -6.39 15.88
C VAL A 175 12.40 -6.00 17.35
N PRO A 176 13.50 -5.71 18.06
CA PRO A 176 13.46 -5.21 19.43
C PRO A 176 12.47 -4.04 19.54
N GLN A 177 11.51 -4.17 20.45
CA GLN A 177 10.35 -3.28 20.52
C GLN A 177 10.77 -1.82 20.68
N PRO A 178 10.40 -0.94 19.76
CA PRO A 178 10.58 0.49 19.95
C PRO A 178 9.80 0.95 21.19
N ARG A 179 10.38 1.83 21.99
CA ARG A 179 9.84 2.22 23.32
C ARG A 179 8.53 3.03 23.24
N ASN A 180 8.20 3.58 22.08
CA ASN A 180 7.01 4.39 21.88
C ASN A 180 6.55 4.40 20.40
N VAL A 181 5.40 5.03 20.16
CA VAL A 181 4.77 5.13 18.82
C VAL A 181 5.68 5.80 17.80
N ASP A 182 6.38 6.87 18.18
CA ASP A 182 7.21 7.64 17.24
C ASP A 182 8.47 6.87 16.85
N THR A 183 9.08 6.17 17.80
CA THR A 183 10.23 5.28 17.50
C THR A 183 9.81 4.09 16.64
N THR A 184 8.58 3.58 16.79
CA THR A 184 8.02 2.54 15.91
C THR A 184 7.85 3.07 14.48
N ARG A 185 7.26 4.26 14.31
CA ARG A 185 7.10 4.91 13.00
C ARG A 185 8.45 5.16 12.34
N GLN A 186 9.40 5.64 13.11
CA GLN A 186 10.75 5.90 12.62
C GLN A 186 11.44 4.60 12.17
N ALA A 187 11.41 3.54 12.98
CA ALA A 187 12.01 2.26 12.64
C ALA A 187 11.42 1.66 11.34
N ILE A 188 10.10 1.75 11.16
CA ILE A 188 9.43 1.32 9.92
C ILE A 188 9.92 2.17 8.73
N SER A 189 9.96 3.50 8.89
CA SER A 189 10.40 4.40 7.81
C SER A 189 11.85 4.13 7.42
N ASP A 190 12.75 4.04 8.39
CA ASP A 190 14.18 3.82 8.16
C ASP A 190 14.44 2.48 7.46
N TYR A 191 13.74 1.44 7.87
CA TYR A 191 13.84 0.14 7.22
C TYR A 191 13.42 0.19 5.75
N LEU A 192 12.26 0.77 5.46
CA LEU A 192 11.75 0.84 4.10
C LEU A 192 12.58 1.77 3.21
N ASP A 193 13.04 2.91 3.74
CA ASP A 193 13.90 3.85 3.02
C ASP A 193 15.28 3.26 2.72
N TYR A 194 15.84 2.44 3.63
CA TYR A 194 17.06 1.68 3.38
C TYR A 194 16.91 0.73 2.19
N HIS A 195 15.81 -0.04 2.13
CA HIS A 195 15.55 -0.94 1.02
C HIS A 195 15.26 -0.19 -0.29
N ALA A 196 14.58 0.96 -0.23
CA ALA A 196 14.37 1.81 -1.41
C ALA A 196 15.70 2.29 -2.00
N GLY A 197 16.62 2.77 -1.16
CA GLY A 197 17.96 3.20 -1.60
C GLY A 197 18.76 2.06 -2.25
N ARG A 198 18.75 0.87 -1.66
CA ARG A 198 19.43 -0.31 -2.24
C ARG A 198 18.89 -0.71 -3.61
N LYS A 199 17.57 -0.66 -3.80
CA LYS A 199 16.95 -1.03 -5.10
C LYS A 199 17.25 0.01 -6.17
N GLN A 200 17.29 1.29 -5.84
CA GLN A 200 17.65 2.36 -6.78
C GLN A 200 19.09 2.24 -7.28
N THR A 201 20.05 1.96 -6.39
CA THR A 201 21.45 1.79 -6.77
C THR A 201 21.67 0.57 -7.66
N TRP A 202 20.96 -0.54 -7.41
CA TRP A 202 21.05 -1.75 -8.23
C TRP A 202 20.52 -1.53 -9.66
N THR A 203 19.42 -0.78 -9.82
CA THR A 203 18.83 -0.45 -11.11
C THR A 203 19.76 0.44 -11.94
N SER A 204 20.41 1.42 -11.31
CA SER A 204 21.35 2.33 -11.96
C SER A 204 22.62 1.61 -12.43
N ALA A 205 23.13 0.63 -11.68
CA ALA A 205 24.31 -0.15 -12.02
C ALA A 205 24.07 -1.06 -13.26
N ASN A 206 22.85 -1.60 -13.40
CA ASN A 206 22.52 -2.51 -14.51
C ASN A 206 22.12 -1.80 -15.82
N ASN A 207 21.84 -0.50 -15.78
CA ASN A 207 21.51 0.29 -16.98
C ASN A 207 22.74 0.93 -17.65
N ASN A 208 23.93 0.81 -17.05
CA ASN A 208 25.20 1.35 -17.57
C ASN A 208 26.13 0.28 -18.18
N GLY A 209 25.61 -0.92 -18.48
CA GLY A 209 26.32 -2.04 -19.10
C GLY A 209 25.97 -2.26 -20.57
#